data_d7e883b430670b87396612167e26bdca
#
_entry.id   d7e883b430670b87396612167e26bdca
#
_cell.length_a   1.000
_cell.length_b   1.000
_cell.length_c   1.000
_cell.angle_alpha   90.00
_cell.angle_beta   90.00
_cell.angle_gamma   90.00
#
_symmetry.space_group_name_H-M   'P 1'
#
loop_
_entity.id
_entity.type
_entity.pdbx_description
1 polymer ?
#
loop_
_entity_poly.entity_id
_entity_poly.type
_entity_poly.pdbx_seq_one_letter_code
_entity_poly.pdbx_strand_id
1 'polypeptide(L)'
;MAEGPQAVREALTLHRKRLAAGEQGIVEEVYASESCLDRYPEFEELAEGTPAYIATDEVLAAMGDTVTPQGILAVCRFLDVGLEEVLDAGPRLIAVLCQVRDPGNAGTVLRAADAAGADAVVLTGSSVDIYNPKAVRSTVGSIFHLPVVLGADVAAVAAACRARGIGVLAADGYGDLNLDTLQDENAARRTAGSGIESVYGLERPTVWLFGNEAQGLSEEELALADHRVAVPVYGAAESLNLGTAATVCLYASARAQSKSEAGS
;
A
#
# COMPACT_ATOMS: atom_id res chain seq x y z
N MET A 1 13.77 -6.99 -7.40
CA MET A 1 14.53 -5.91 -8.07
C MET A 1 13.73 -4.62 -8.13
N ALA A 2 14.37 -3.48 -7.95
CA ALA A 2 13.83 -2.15 -8.22
C ALA A 2 14.37 -1.68 -9.58
N GLU A 3 13.50 -1.32 -10.51
CA GLU A 3 13.85 -0.90 -11.85
C GLU A 3 13.46 0.55 -12.11
N GLY A 4 14.36 1.31 -12.67
CA GLY A 4 14.18 2.71 -13.04
C GLY A 4 14.51 3.71 -11.93
N PRO A 5 14.77 4.99 -12.33
CA PRO A 5 15.30 6.00 -11.42
C PRO A 5 14.45 6.25 -10.18
N GLN A 6 13.11 6.25 -10.30
CA GLN A 6 12.25 6.51 -9.16
C GLN A 6 12.33 5.39 -8.11
N ALA A 7 12.15 4.12 -8.51
CA ALA A 7 12.17 3.00 -7.57
C ALA A 7 13.56 2.83 -6.93
N VAL A 8 14.65 3.02 -7.71
CA VAL A 8 16.01 2.93 -7.18
C VAL A 8 16.32 4.06 -6.21
N ARG A 9 15.83 5.27 -6.46
CA ARG A 9 15.97 6.42 -5.54
C ARG A 9 15.33 6.13 -4.19
N GLU A 10 14.08 5.63 -4.18
CA GLU A 10 13.39 5.30 -2.93
C GLU A 10 14.09 4.14 -2.19
N ALA A 11 14.54 3.11 -2.92
CA ALA A 11 15.30 2.01 -2.34
C ALA A 11 16.60 2.50 -1.65
N LEU A 12 17.39 3.33 -2.32
CA LEU A 12 18.62 3.88 -1.77
C LEU A 12 18.37 4.84 -0.61
N THR A 13 17.30 5.63 -0.69
CA THR A 13 16.90 6.53 0.40
C THR A 13 16.56 5.72 1.67
N LEU A 14 15.75 4.66 1.56
CA LEU A 14 15.46 3.77 2.68
C LEU A 14 16.73 3.05 3.16
N HIS A 15 17.60 2.58 2.25
CA HIS A 15 18.87 1.94 2.56
C HIS A 15 19.74 2.84 3.47
N ARG A 16 19.96 4.07 3.07
CA ARG A 16 20.75 5.06 3.85
C ARG A 16 20.10 5.38 5.20
N LYS A 17 18.77 5.55 5.22
CA LYS A 17 18.03 5.79 6.47
C LYS A 17 18.24 4.66 7.48
N ARG A 18 18.17 3.40 7.04
CA ARG A 18 18.41 2.23 7.90
C ARG A 18 19.85 2.17 8.40
N LEU A 19 20.81 2.37 7.51
CA LEU A 19 22.24 2.41 7.92
C LEU A 19 22.50 3.52 8.95
N ALA A 20 21.93 4.70 8.77
CA ALA A 20 22.05 5.80 9.74
C ALA A 20 21.41 5.48 11.10
N ALA A 21 20.39 4.63 11.13
CA ALA A 21 19.78 4.11 12.35
C ALA A 21 20.55 2.93 12.99
N GLY A 22 21.66 2.49 12.37
CA GLY A 22 22.42 1.31 12.81
C GLY A 22 21.78 -0.02 12.43
N GLU A 23 20.81 0.00 11.52
CA GLU A 23 20.12 -1.17 11.00
C GLU A 23 20.81 -1.72 9.75
N GLN A 24 20.38 -2.93 9.33
CA GLN A 24 20.85 -3.49 8.08
C GLN A 24 20.24 -2.77 6.88
N GLY A 25 21.09 -2.33 5.93
CA GLY A 25 20.66 -1.78 4.65
C GLY A 25 19.90 -2.79 3.79
N ILE A 26 19.11 -2.28 2.84
CA ILE A 26 18.23 -3.10 2.00
C ILE A 26 18.75 -3.31 0.58
N VAL A 27 19.60 -2.42 0.08
CA VAL A 27 20.16 -2.52 -1.28
C VAL A 27 21.46 -3.34 -1.21
N GLU A 28 21.55 -4.38 -2.00
CA GLU A 28 22.73 -5.23 -2.08
C GLU A 28 23.68 -4.80 -3.21
N GLU A 29 23.11 -4.45 -4.37
CA GLU A 29 23.87 -4.05 -5.55
C GLU A 29 23.07 -3.05 -6.38
N VAL A 30 23.77 -2.15 -7.04
CA VAL A 30 23.22 -1.19 -8.01
C VAL A 30 23.91 -1.38 -9.36
N TYR A 31 23.15 -1.36 -10.45
CA TYR A 31 23.65 -1.42 -11.81
C TYR A 31 23.12 -0.21 -12.59
N ALA A 32 23.98 0.57 -13.19
CA ALA A 32 23.61 1.77 -13.93
C ALA A 32 24.37 1.92 -15.23
N SER A 33 23.75 2.52 -16.25
CA SER A 33 24.45 2.96 -17.46
C SER A 33 25.09 4.34 -17.23
N GLU A 34 26.17 4.62 -17.94
CA GLU A 34 26.81 5.94 -17.91
C GLU A 34 25.81 7.05 -18.26
N SER A 35 24.98 6.83 -19.28
CA SER A 35 23.94 7.79 -19.69
C SER A 35 22.90 8.07 -18.62
N CYS A 36 22.61 7.09 -17.75
CA CYS A 36 21.72 7.28 -16.63
C CYS A 36 22.38 8.11 -15.52
N LEU A 37 23.65 7.86 -15.20
CA LEU A 37 24.40 8.63 -14.21
C LEU A 37 24.61 10.07 -14.66
N ASP A 38 24.91 10.30 -15.94
CA ASP A 38 24.99 11.66 -16.51
C ASP A 38 23.67 12.44 -16.35
N ARG A 39 22.52 11.74 -16.50
CA ARG A 39 21.19 12.34 -16.35
C ARG A 39 20.79 12.56 -14.89
N TYR A 40 21.21 11.67 -14.00
CA TYR A 40 20.83 11.62 -12.59
C TYR A 40 22.07 11.47 -11.70
N PRO A 41 22.93 12.50 -11.62
CA PRO A 41 24.20 12.43 -10.89
C PRO A 41 24.03 12.18 -9.39
N GLU A 42 22.84 12.42 -8.83
CA GLU A 42 22.54 12.11 -7.43
C GLU A 42 22.69 10.63 -7.06
N PHE A 43 22.65 9.71 -8.03
CA PHE A 43 22.83 8.29 -7.76
C PHE A 43 24.24 7.92 -7.32
N GLU A 44 25.26 8.67 -7.73
CA GLU A 44 26.64 8.46 -7.27
C GLU A 44 26.72 8.67 -5.74
N GLU A 45 26.11 9.75 -5.24
CA GLU A 45 26.05 10.02 -3.81
C GLU A 45 25.12 9.04 -3.08
N LEU A 46 23.92 8.77 -3.62
CA LEU A 46 22.96 7.89 -2.99
C LEU A 46 23.48 6.46 -2.84
N ALA A 47 24.26 5.97 -3.80
CA ALA A 47 24.82 4.63 -3.78
C ALA A 47 26.17 4.55 -3.03
N GLU A 48 26.66 5.62 -2.44
CA GLU A 48 27.92 5.60 -1.69
C GLU A 48 27.91 4.54 -0.58
N GLY A 49 28.92 3.69 -0.57
CA GLY A 49 29.03 2.57 0.36
C GLY A 49 28.25 1.32 -0.04
N THR A 50 27.52 1.36 -1.16
CA THR A 50 26.83 0.21 -1.75
C THR A 50 27.61 -0.30 -2.98
N PRO A 51 27.73 -1.63 -3.20
CA PRO A 51 28.33 -2.16 -4.43
C PRO A 51 27.57 -1.62 -5.65
N ALA A 52 28.27 -0.86 -6.52
CA ALA A 52 27.69 -0.25 -7.70
C ALA A 52 28.54 -0.57 -8.94
N TYR A 53 27.87 -0.90 -10.04
CA TYR A 53 28.52 -1.37 -11.28
C TYR A 53 27.99 -0.57 -12.47
N ILE A 54 28.91 -0.18 -13.37
CA ILE A 54 28.53 0.33 -14.68
C ILE A 54 28.17 -0.85 -15.58
N ALA A 55 27.03 -0.77 -16.24
CA ALA A 55 26.52 -1.78 -17.14
C ALA A 55 26.03 -1.16 -18.44
N THR A 56 26.14 -1.89 -19.56
CA THR A 56 25.56 -1.43 -20.82
C THR A 56 24.05 -1.56 -20.83
N ASP A 57 23.38 -0.83 -21.74
CA ASP A 57 21.92 -0.91 -21.86
C ASP A 57 21.45 -2.32 -22.23
N GLU A 58 22.24 -3.10 -22.99
CA GLU A 58 21.94 -4.49 -23.30
C GLU A 58 21.98 -5.40 -22.06
N VAL A 59 22.94 -5.18 -21.17
CA VAL A 59 23.03 -5.92 -19.90
C VAL A 59 21.87 -5.57 -19.00
N LEU A 60 21.55 -4.28 -18.84
CA LEU A 60 20.41 -3.82 -18.05
C LEU A 60 19.07 -4.35 -18.61
N ALA A 61 18.92 -4.41 -19.93
CA ALA A 61 17.77 -5.00 -20.59
C ALA A 61 17.65 -6.51 -20.34
N ALA A 62 18.78 -7.21 -20.24
CA ALA A 62 18.79 -8.64 -19.93
C ALA A 62 18.54 -8.94 -18.44
N MET A 63 18.87 -8.00 -17.55
CA MET A 63 18.63 -8.11 -16.10
C MET A 63 17.21 -7.72 -15.70
N GLY A 64 16.63 -6.74 -16.40
CA GLY A 64 15.29 -6.21 -16.12
C GLY A 64 14.18 -6.94 -16.84
N ASP A 65 12.94 -6.60 -16.49
CA ASP A 65 11.71 -7.13 -17.10
C ASP A 65 10.98 -6.06 -17.94
N THR A 66 11.58 -4.87 -18.08
CA THR A 66 11.00 -3.77 -18.87
C THR A 66 11.48 -3.83 -20.31
N VAL A 67 10.55 -3.60 -21.25
CA VAL A 67 10.87 -3.52 -22.69
C VAL A 67 11.80 -2.34 -23.01
N THR A 68 11.74 -1.27 -22.20
CA THR A 68 12.57 -0.08 -22.34
C THR A 68 13.21 0.27 -20.99
N PRO A 69 14.39 -0.29 -20.70
CA PRO A 69 15.12 0.02 -19.46
C PRO A 69 15.40 1.52 -19.33
N GLN A 70 15.33 2.02 -18.12
CA GLN A 70 15.61 3.43 -17.82
C GLN A 70 17.07 3.65 -17.35
N GLY A 71 17.92 2.68 -17.60
CA GLY A 71 19.37 2.77 -17.39
C GLY A 71 19.84 2.54 -15.95
N ILE A 72 18.95 2.16 -15.02
CA ILE A 72 19.35 1.83 -13.64
C ILE A 72 18.44 0.78 -13.03
N LEU A 73 19.00 -0.13 -12.25
CA LEU A 73 18.30 -1.09 -11.41
C LEU A 73 19.06 -1.35 -10.11
N ALA A 74 18.35 -1.80 -9.08
CA ALA A 74 18.92 -2.20 -7.80
C ALA A 74 18.41 -3.58 -7.36
N VAL A 75 19.32 -4.40 -6.86
CA VAL A 75 19.01 -5.65 -6.18
C VAL A 75 18.77 -5.32 -4.72
N CYS A 76 17.56 -5.65 -4.23
CA CYS A 76 17.14 -5.34 -2.87
C CYS A 76 16.72 -6.61 -2.14
N ARG A 77 16.89 -6.59 -0.82
CA ARG A 77 16.31 -7.59 0.07
C ARG A 77 14.80 -7.47 0.10
N PHE A 78 14.11 -8.53 0.47
CA PHE A 78 12.70 -8.49 0.79
C PHE A 78 12.45 -7.63 2.03
N LEU A 79 11.29 -6.96 2.08
CA LEU A 79 10.96 -5.93 3.07
C LEU A 79 9.74 -6.33 3.91
N ASP A 80 9.17 -7.51 3.65
CA ASP A 80 8.00 -7.98 4.36
C ASP A 80 8.28 -8.16 5.86
N VAL A 81 7.26 -7.84 6.64
CA VAL A 81 7.29 -7.88 8.11
C VAL A 81 6.18 -8.78 8.64
N GLY A 82 6.25 -9.12 9.91
CA GLY A 82 5.20 -9.88 10.58
C GLY A 82 3.95 -9.04 10.87
N LEU A 83 2.75 -9.67 10.84
CA LEU A 83 1.50 -8.98 11.18
C LEU A 83 1.55 -8.37 12.59
N GLU A 84 2.08 -9.09 13.57
CA GLU A 84 2.17 -8.62 14.95
C GLU A 84 3.05 -7.37 15.07
N GLU A 85 4.15 -7.28 14.31
CA GLU A 85 5.02 -6.11 14.27
C GLU A 85 4.26 -4.86 13.81
N VAL A 86 3.44 -5.00 12.75
CA VAL A 86 2.57 -3.93 12.27
C VAL A 86 1.56 -3.52 13.34
N LEU A 87 0.88 -4.49 13.95
CA LEU A 87 -0.19 -4.22 14.90
C LEU A 87 0.32 -3.63 16.22
N ASP A 88 1.51 -4.01 16.67
CA ASP A 88 2.14 -3.49 17.88
C ASP A 88 2.61 -2.02 17.72
N ALA A 89 2.81 -1.57 16.48
CA ALA A 89 3.07 -0.16 16.19
C ALA A 89 1.84 0.76 16.36
N GLY A 90 0.65 0.19 16.61
CA GLY A 90 -0.59 0.95 16.82
C GLY A 90 -1.15 1.58 15.56
N PRO A 91 -1.34 0.81 14.48
CA PRO A 91 -1.78 1.34 13.19
C PRO A 91 -3.19 1.91 13.25
N ARG A 92 -3.45 2.93 12.44
CA ARG A 92 -4.77 3.57 12.29
C ARG A 92 -5.45 3.22 10.98
N LEU A 93 -4.68 2.93 9.93
CA LEU A 93 -5.22 2.63 8.61
C LEU A 93 -4.42 1.50 7.95
N ILE A 94 -5.08 0.40 7.66
CA ILE A 94 -4.48 -0.76 6.99
C ILE A 94 -5.31 -1.13 5.76
N ALA A 95 -4.64 -1.46 4.66
CA ALA A 95 -5.27 -2.06 3.49
C ALA A 95 -4.98 -3.57 3.43
N VAL A 96 -6.01 -4.41 3.30
CA VAL A 96 -5.87 -5.86 3.14
C VAL A 96 -6.35 -6.26 1.75
N LEU A 97 -5.47 -6.87 0.99
CA LEU A 97 -5.73 -7.39 -0.35
C LEU A 97 -6.07 -8.89 -0.27
N CYS A 98 -7.35 -9.20 -0.43
CA CYS A 98 -7.88 -10.55 -0.35
C CYS A 98 -7.88 -11.17 -1.76
N GLN A 99 -7.03 -12.18 -1.99
CA GLN A 99 -6.95 -12.95 -3.23
C GLN A 99 -6.76 -12.09 -4.50
N VAL A 100 -6.10 -10.93 -4.39
CA VAL A 100 -5.82 -10.05 -5.54
C VAL A 100 -4.80 -10.73 -6.46
N ARG A 101 -5.11 -10.84 -7.75
CA ARG A 101 -4.31 -11.63 -8.72
C ARG A 101 -3.56 -10.77 -9.72
N ASP A 102 -4.03 -9.57 -10.04
CA ASP A 102 -3.31 -8.66 -10.95
C ASP A 102 -2.21 -7.89 -10.20
N PRO A 103 -0.93 -8.08 -10.58
CA PRO A 103 0.18 -7.38 -9.94
C PRO A 103 0.11 -5.85 -10.10
N GLY A 104 -0.51 -5.36 -11.19
CA GLY A 104 -0.74 -3.93 -11.41
C GLY A 104 -1.71 -3.34 -10.39
N ASN A 105 -2.81 -4.04 -10.10
CA ASN A 105 -3.77 -3.63 -9.08
C ASN A 105 -3.15 -3.68 -7.68
N ALA A 106 -2.42 -4.75 -7.34
CA ALA A 106 -1.74 -4.85 -6.06
C ALA A 106 -0.79 -3.67 -5.82
N GLY A 107 0.06 -3.35 -6.80
CA GLY A 107 0.97 -2.21 -6.70
C GLY A 107 0.24 -0.86 -6.71
N THR A 108 -0.87 -0.73 -7.43
CA THR A 108 -1.70 0.49 -7.43
C THR A 108 -2.34 0.72 -6.05
N VAL A 109 -2.85 -0.34 -5.41
CA VAL A 109 -3.42 -0.24 -4.05
C VAL A 109 -2.33 0.12 -3.05
N LEU A 110 -1.14 -0.50 -3.13
CA LEU A 110 -0.02 -0.16 -2.26
C LEU A 110 0.37 1.33 -2.41
N ARG A 111 0.45 1.82 -3.64
CA ARG A 111 0.73 3.24 -3.91
C ARG A 111 -0.38 4.16 -3.38
N ALA A 112 -1.65 3.76 -3.49
CA ALA A 112 -2.77 4.50 -2.95
C ALA A 112 -2.75 4.52 -1.41
N ALA A 113 -2.38 3.41 -0.77
CA ALA A 113 -2.21 3.29 0.66
C ALA A 113 -1.10 4.21 1.19
N ASP A 114 0.06 4.22 0.52
CA ASP A 114 1.15 5.14 0.83
C ASP A 114 0.69 6.61 0.73
N ALA A 115 0.08 6.98 -0.40
CA ALA A 115 -0.41 8.34 -0.63
C ALA A 115 -1.52 8.76 0.36
N ALA A 116 -2.30 7.82 0.89
CA ALA A 116 -3.30 8.05 1.92
C ALA A 116 -2.72 8.09 3.34
N GLY A 117 -1.43 7.80 3.52
CA GLY A 117 -0.79 7.71 4.83
C GLY A 117 -1.26 6.49 5.63
N ALA A 118 -1.54 5.37 4.95
CA ALA A 118 -1.80 4.12 5.62
C ALA A 118 -0.53 3.58 6.31
N ASP A 119 -0.72 2.80 7.36
CA ASP A 119 0.38 2.29 8.18
C ASP A 119 0.95 0.97 7.65
N ALA A 120 0.16 0.22 6.90
CA ALA A 120 0.60 -1.04 6.28
C ALA A 120 -0.32 -1.51 5.15
N VAL A 121 0.21 -2.41 4.32
CA VAL A 121 -0.56 -3.22 3.37
C VAL A 121 -0.35 -4.69 3.67
N VAL A 122 -1.44 -5.45 3.72
CA VAL A 122 -1.44 -6.90 3.97
C VAL A 122 -1.93 -7.62 2.71
N LEU A 123 -1.19 -8.60 2.24
CA LEU A 123 -1.61 -9.50 1.16
C LEU A 123 -1.91 -10.88 1.73
N THR A 124 -3.10 -11.41 1.45
CA THR A 124 -3.47 -12.77 1.87
C THR A 124 -2.71 -13.84 1.08
N GLY A 125 -2.63 -15.06 1.60
CA GLY A 125 -1.78 -16.13 1.06
C GLY A 125 -2.08 -16.56 -0.39
N SER A 126 -3.25 -16.22 -0.92
CA SER A 126 -3.64 -16.48 -2.31
C SER A 126 -3.50 -15.27 -3.25
N SER A 127 -2.97 -14.15 -2.74
CA SER A 127 -2.70 -12.96 -3.54
C SER A 127 -1.40 -13.11 -4.35
N VAL A 128 -1.27 -12.27 -5.39
CA VAL A 128 -0.07 -12.17 -6.21
C VAL A 128 1.16 -11.79 -5.38
N ASP A 129 2.33 -12.23 -5.80
CA ASP A 129 3.59 -11.80 -5.22
C ASP A 129 3.80 -10.30 -5.50
N ILE A 130 3.88 -9.50 -4.43
CA ILE A 130 4.12 -8.05 -4.51
C ILE A 130 5.53 -7.72 -5.03
N TYR A 131 6.47 -8.66 -4.92
CA TYR A 131 7.81 -8.52 -5.48
C TYR A 131 7.91 -8.91 -6.95
N ASN A 132 6.79 -9.33 -7.58
CA ASN A 132 6.71 -9.47 -9.02
C ASN A 132 7.11 -8.14 -9.70
N PRO A 133 7.97 -8.15 -10.75
CA PRO A 133 8.45 -6.90 -11.38
C PRO A 133 7.34 -5.95 -11.82
N LYS A 134 6.20 -6.46 -12.33
CA LYS A 134 5.05 -5.62 -12.70
C LYS A 134 4.43 -4.94 -11.47
N ALA A 135 4.32 -5.64 -10.33
CA ALA A 135 3.81 -5.08 -9.09
C ALA A 135 4.77 -4.00 -8.57
N VAL A 136 6.05 -4.30 -8.42
CA VAL A 136 7.07 -3.34 -7.96
C VAL A 136 7.04 -2.07 -8.79
N ARG A 137 7.01 -2.17 -10.12
CA ARG A 137 6.93 -0.99 -11.00
C ARG A 137 5.67 -0.16 -10.77
N SER A 138 4.52 -0.80 -10.57
CA SER A 138 3.24 -0.08 -10.36
C SER A 138 3.17 0.62 -9.00
N THR A 139 4.01 0.25 -8.03
CA THR A 139 4.14 0.98 -6.76
C THR A 139 4.85 2.32 -6.90
N VAL A 140 5.65 2.52 -7.97
CA VAL A 140 6.44 3.73 -8.22
C VAL A 140 7.33 4.12 -7.03
N GLY A 141 7.84 3.10 -6.30
CA GLY A 141 8.70 3.27 -5.12
C GLY A 141 7.98 3.17 -3.77
N SER A 142 6.65 3.26 -3.72
CA SER A 142 5.90 3.18 -2.45
C SER A 142 6.12 1.87 -1.67
N ILE A 143 6.59 0.80 -2.31
CA ILE A 143 6.99 -0.45 -1.65
C ILE A 143 8.12 -0.25 -0.63
N PHE A 144 8.89 0.82 -0.74
CA PHE A 144 9.97 1.17 0.18
C PHE A 144 9.51 2.09 1.33
N HIS A 145 8.23 2.52 1.34
CA HIS A 145 7.70 3.45 2.33
C HIS A 145 6.83 2.76 3.38
N LEU A 146 6.11 1.71 2.99
CA LEU A 146 5.14 1.05 3.85
C LEU A 146 5.58 -0.36 4.25
N PRO A 147 5.33 -0.77 5.50
CA PRO A 147 5.37 -2.17 5.88
C PRO A 147 4.40 -3.00 5.04
N VAL A 148 4.87 -4.15 4.55
CA VAL A 148 4.07 -5.12 3.80
C VAL A 148 4.06 -6.44 4.53
N VAL A 149 2.87 -6.99 4.79
CA VAL A 149 2.68 -8.32 5.37
C VAL A 149 2.24 -9.27 4.26
N LEU A 150 2.91 -10.41 4.13
CA LEU A 150 2.63 -11.42 3.10
C LEU A 150 2.07 -12.70 3.68
N GLY A 151 1.21 -13.36 2.91
CA GLY A 151 0.73 -14.70 3.22
C GLY A 151 -0.21 -14.79 4.43
N ALA A 152 -0.76 -13.66 4.88
CA ALA A 152 -1.63 -13.63 6.04
C ALA A 152 -2.97 -14.35 5.79
N ASP A 153 -3.48 -14.99 6.82
CA ASP A 153 -4.86 -15.49 6.87
C ASP A 153 -5.79 -14.31 7.21
N VAL A 154 -6.81 -14.08 6.38
CA VAL A 154 -7.72 -12.93 6.54
C VAL A 154 -8.50 -12.99 7.85
N ALA A 155 -8.89 -14.19 8.32
CA ALA A 155 -9.61 -14.33 9.58
C ALA A 155 -8.70 -14.01 10.78
N ALA A 156 -7.43 -14.43 10.71
CA ALA A 156 -6.43 -14.06 11.72
C ALA A 156 -6.20 -12.54 11.75
N VAL A 157 -6.08 -11.90 10.59
CA VAL A 157 -5.95 -10.43 10.49
C VAL A 157 -7.15 -9.73 11.13
N ALA A 158 -8.38 -10.11 10.76
CA ALA A 158 -9.61 -9.51 11.30
C ALA A 158 -9.70 -9.68 12.82
N ALA A 159 -9.41 -10.89 13.34
CA ALA A 159 -9.43 -11.16 14.77
C ALA A 159 -8.38 -10.33 15.53
N ALA A 160 -7.16 -10.27 15.03
CA ALA A 160 -6.07 -9.52 15.65
C ALA A 160 -6.31 -8.00 15.65
N CYS A 161 -6.91 -7.46 14.57
CA CYS A 161 -7.33 -6.06 14.47
C CYS A 161 -8.43 -5.75 15.51
N ARG A 162 -9.47 -6.56 15.60
CA ARG A 162 -10.54 -6.36 16.59
C ARG A 162 -10.03 -6.41 18.03
N ALA A 163 -9.13 -7.32 18.33
CA ALA A 163 -8.54 -7.43 19.67
C ALA A 163 -7.82 -6.13 20.10
N ARG A 164 -7.42 -5.30 19.12
CA ARG A 164 -6.77 -4.00 19.33
C ARG A 164 -7.71 -2.80 19.12
N GLY A 165 -9.02 -3.03 18.96
CA GLY A 165 -10.01 -1.98 18.74
C GLY A 165 -9.99 -1.35 17.34
N ILE A 166 -9.36 -2.01 16.37
CA ILE A 166 -9.35 -1.60 14.97
C ILE A 166 -10.58 -2.20 14.29
N GLY A 167 -11.43 -1.35 13.70
CA GLY A 167 -12.62 -1.80 13.01
C GLY A 167 -12.32 -2.42 11.66
N VAL A 168 -13.09 -3.41 11.25
CA VAL A 168 -12.91 -4.17 9.99
C VAL A 168 -14.01 -3.78 9.02
N LEU A 169 -13.67 -3.11 7.93
CA LEU A 169 -14.58 -2.73 6.86
C LEU A 169 -14.30 -3.52 5.59
N ALA A 170 -15.34 -4.01 4.94
CA ALA A 170 -15.27 -4.64 3.62
C ALA A 170 -15.71 -3.64 2.54
N ALA A 171 -14.87 -3.39 1.55
CA ALA A 171 -15.26 -2.66 0.36
C ALA A 171 -16.06 -3.59 -0.57
N ASP A 172 -17.38 -3.38 -0.62
CA ASP A 172 -18.31 -4.23 -1.35
C ASP A 172 -19.38 -3.39 -2.02
N GLY A 173 -19.55 -3.54 -3.34
CA GLY A 173 -20.53 -2.77 -4.13
C GLY A 173 -21.99 -2.98 -3.69
N TYR A 174 -22.26 -4.04 -2.94
CA TYR A 174 -23.58 -4.36 -2.37
C TYR A 174 -23.64 -4.13 -0.86
N GLY A 175 -22.69 -3.36 -0.30
CA GLY A 175 -22.66 -3.04 1.12
C GLY A 175 -23.88 -2.27 1.57
N ASP A 176 -24.28 -2.50 2.80
CA ASP A 176 -25.42 -1.83 3.47
C ASP A 176 -25.08 -0.41 3.95
N LEU A 177 -23.80 -0.09 4.11
CA LEU A 177 -23.35 1.27 4.38
C LEU A 177 -22.87 1.94 3.08
N ASN A 178 -23.14 3.23 2.98
CA ASN A 178 -22.71 4.06 1.86
C ASN A 178 -21.53 4.94 2.30
N LEU A 179 -20.44 4.93 1.54
CA LEU A 179 -19.23 5.67 1.89
C LEU A 179 -19.44 7.18 1.97
N ASP A 180 -20.28 7.77 1.10
CA ASP A 180 -20.59 9.19 1.15
C ASP A 180 -21.34 9.56 2.43
N THR A 181 -22.31 8.72 2.82
CA THR A 181 -23.04 8.93 4.09
C THR A 181 -22.07 8.92 5.27
N LEU A 182 -21.12 7.97 5.32
CA LEU A 182 -20.11 7.92 6.37
C LEU A 182 -19.19 9.16 6.37
N GLN A 183 -18.88 9.70 5.20
CA GLN A 183 -18.08 10.92 5.07
C GLN A 183 -18.88 12.17 5.52
N ASP A 184 -20.17 12.28 5.15
CA ASP A 184 -21.04 13.37 5.55
C ASP A 184 -21.28 13.37 7.05
N GLU A 185 -21.55 12.21 7.65
CA GLU A 185 -21.69 12.06 9.10
C GLU A 185 -20.40 12.44 9.83
N ASN A 186 -19.23 12.02 9.32
CA ASN A 186 -17.94 12.42 9.87
C ASN A 186 -17.73 13.96 9.76
N ALA A 187 -18.09 14.56 8.63
CA ALA A 187 -18.01 16.02 8.45
C ALA A 187 -18.94 16.76 9.41
N ALA A 188 -20.15 16.26 9.60
CA ALA A 188 -21.14 16.83 10.52
C ALA A 188 -20.67 16.72 11.98
N ARG A 189 -20.10 15.58 12.42
CA ARG A 189 -19.51 15.46 13.76
C ARG A 189 -18.40 16.48 14.02
N ARG A 190 -17.57 16.77 13.02
CA ARG A 190 -16.50 17.78 13.13
C ARG A 190 -16.99 19.19 13.26
N THR A 191 -18.17 19.52 12.72
CA THR A 191 -18.72 20.88 12.75
C THR A 191 -19.69 21.12 13.90
N ALA A 192 -20.51 20.15 14.24
CA ALA A 192 -21.57 20.26 15.24
C ALA A 192 -21.19 19.74 16.65
N GLY A 193 -20.00 19.15 16.79
CA GLY A 193 -19.59 18.48 18.01
C GLY A 193 -20.26 17.10 18.22
N SER A 194 -20.03 16.49 19.39
CA SER A 194 -20.53 15.15 19.70
C SER A 194 -22.06 15.13 19.83
N GLY A 195 -22.76 14.48 18.94
CA GLY A 195 -24.22 14.33 18.99
C GLY A 195 -24.81 13.62 17.77
N ILE A 196 -24.03 13.40 16.72
CA ILE A 196 -24.47 12.67 15.53
C ILE A 196 -24.06 11.20 15.71
N GLU A 197 -25.05 10.36 15.99
CA GLU A 197 -24.85 8.92 16.00
C GLU A 197 -24.53 8.44 14.58
N SER A 198 -23.51 7.60 14.44
CA SER A 198 -23.13 6.94 13.21
C SER A 198 -22.95 5.46 13.48
N VAL A 199 -23.31 4.62 12.52
CA VAL A 199 -23.07 3.18 12.59
C VAL A 199 -21.58 2.88 12.64
N TYR A 200 -20.78 3.66 11.89
CA TYR A 200 -19.32 3.57 11.90
C TYR A 200 -18.67 4.94 11.70
N GLY A 201 -17.74 5.29 12.58
CA GLY A 201 -16.94 6.52 12.43
C GLY A 201 -15.64 6.27 11.68
N LEU A 202 -15.46 6.89 10.50
CA LEU A 202 -14.23 6.77 9.69
C LEU A 202 -12.98 7.34 10.37
N GLU A 203 -13.14 8.14 11.43
CA GLU A 203 -12.06 8.64 12.27
C GLU A 203 -11.42 7.58 13.19
N ARG A 204 -12.06 6.42 13.35
CA ARG A 204 -11.54 5.29 14.14
C ARG A 204 -10.42 4.58 13.39
N PRO A 205 -9.49 3.90 14.12
CA PRO A 205 -8.59 2.96 13.48
C PRO A 205 -9.38 1.93 12.67
N THR A 206 -8.97 1.74 11.41
CA THR A 206 -9.73 0.97 10.41
C THR A 206 -8.82 0.10 9.57
N VAL A 207 -9.20 -1.16 9.40
CA VAL A 207 -8.67 -2.03 8.34
C VAL A 207 -9.72 -2.19 7.25
N TRP A 208 -9.33 -1.98 6.00
CA TRP A 208 -10.15 -2.19 4.83
C TRP A 208 -9.82 -3.50 4.14
N LEU A 209 -10.82 -4.35 3.91
CA LEU A 209 -10.72 -5.55 3.09
C LEU A 209 -11.10 -5.22 1.64
N PHE A 210 -10.21 -5.53 0.71
CA PHE A 210 -10.41 -5.36 -0.72
C PHE A 210 -10.32 -6.72 -1.42
N GLY A 211 -11.37 -7.08 -2.11
CA GLY A 211 -11.48 -8.37 -2.78
C GLY A 211 -10.81 -8.42 -4.15
N ASN A 212 -10.85 -9.59 -4.73
CA ASN A 212 -10.34 -9.87 -6.08
C ASN A 212 -11.15 -9.14 -7.16
N GLU A 213 -10.49 -8.86 -8.28
CA GLU A 213 -11.02 -8.01 -9.36
C GLU A 213 -12.24 -8.61 -10.06
N ALA A 214 -12.37 -9.93 -10.08
CA ALA A 214 -13.43 -10.61 -10.80
C ALA A 214 -14.63 -10.98 -9.93
N GLN A 215 -14.39 -11.32 -8.66
CA GLN A 215 -15.41 -11.91 -7.78
C GLN A 215 -15.67 -11.05 -6.52
N GLY A 216 -14.83 -10.02 -6.28
CA GLY A 216 -14.90 -9.27 -5.04
C GLY A 216 -14.39 -10.08 -3.85
N LEU A 217 -14.96 -9.82 -2.69
CA LEU A 217 -14.76 -10.60 -1.47
C LEU A 217 -15.72 -11.80 -1.47
N SER A 218 -15.24 -12.95 -1.00
CA SER A 218 -16.10 -14.13 -0.78
C SER A 218 -17.06 -13.89 0.39
N GLU A 219 -18.14 -14.68 0.46
CA GLU A 219 -19.10 -14.59 1.59
C GLU A 219 -18.41 -14.85 2.93
N GLU A 220 -17.40 -15.71 2.96
CA GLU A 220 -16.59 -15.98 4.16
C GLU A 220 -15.78 -14.75 4.56
N GLU A 221 -15.14 -14.06 3.60
CA GLU A 221 -14.39 -12.83 3.84
C GLU A 221 -15.33 -11.67 4.24
N LEU A 222 -16.50 -11.55 3.59
CA LEU A 222 -17.52 -10.56 3.95
C LEU A 222 -18.05 -10.74 5.38
N ALA A 223 -18.21 -11.99 5.81
CA ALA A 223 -18.65 -12.31 7.18
C ALA A 223 -17.61 -11.93 8.26
N LEU A 224 -16.36 -11.72 7.87
CA LEU A 224 -15.31 -11.23 8.76
C LEU A 224 -15.35 -9.70 8.97
N ALA A 225 -16.07 -8.95 8.16
CA ALA A 225 -16.17 -7.51 8.33
C ALA A 225 -17.18 -7.12 9.40
N ASP A 226 -16.93 -6.02 10.11
CA ASP A 226 -17.91 -5.42 11.02
C ASP A 226 -19.02 -4.73 10.23
N HIS A 227 -18.66 -4.16 9.07
CA HIS A 227 -19.60 -3.55 8.13
C HIS A 227 -19.13 -3.71 6.68
N ARG A 228 -20.09 -3.81 5.77
CA ARG A 228 -19.89 -3.81 4.31
C ARG A 228 -20.20 -2.40 3.80
N VAL A 229 -19.25 -1.80 3.09
CA VAL A 229 -19.34 -0.40 2.66
C VAL A 229 -19.31 -0.33 1.13
N ALA A 230 -20.35 0.25 0.55
CA ALA A 230 -20.42 0.53 -0.87
C ALA A 230 -19.80 1.89 -1.19
N VAL A 231 -18.91 1.91 -2.20
CA VAL A 231 -18.49 3.14 -2.87
C VAL A 231 -19.55 3.45 -3.93
N PRO A 232 -20.29 4.57 -3.84
CA PRO A 232 -21.35 4.85 -4.79
C PRO A 232 -20.80 5.09 -6.20
N VAL A 233 -21.53 4.58 -7.19
CA VAL A 233 -21.25 4.80 -8.60
C VAL A 233 -22.38 5.67 -9.18
N TYR A 234 -22.04 6.87 -9.62
CA TYR A 234 -23.01 7.86 -10.11
C TYR A 234 -23.29 7.79 -11.62
N GLY A 235 -22.48 7.05 -12.35
CA GLY A 235 -22.56 6.87 -13.78
C GLY A 235 -23.18 5.54 -14.18
N ALA A 236 -22.93 5.13 -15.42
CA ALA A 236 -23.42 3.88 -15.99
C ALA A 236 -22.46 2.69 -15.80
N ALA A 237 -21.36 2.86 -15.09
CA ALA A 237 -20.45 1.76 -14.78
C ALA A 237 -21.07 0.82 -13.74
N GLU A 238 -20.82 -0.48 -13.86
CA GLU A 238 -21.31 -1.48 -12.91
C GLU A 238 -20.47 -1.50 -11.61
N SER A 239 -19.16 -1.19 -11.73
CA SER A 239 -18.22 -1.20 -10.62
C SER A 239 -17.01 -0.31 -10.89
N LEU A 240 -16.21 -0.06 -9.86
CA LEU A 240 -14.91 0.58 -9.97
C LEU A 240 -13.80 -0.47 -10.10
N ASN A 241 -12.69 -0.10 -10.77
CA ASN A 241 -11.46 -0.86 -10.67
C ASN A 241 -11.00 -0.94 -9.21
N LEU A 242 -10.40 -2.06 -8.82
CA LEU A 242 -9.95 -2.31 -7.44
C LEU A 242 -9.06 -1.18 -6.90
N GLY A 243 -8.04 -0.75 -7.64
CA GLY A 243 -7.15 0.34 -7.21
C GLY A 243 -7.89 1.66 -7.02
N THR A 244 -8.89 1.93 -7.86
CA THR A 244 -9.75 3.13 -7.73
C THR A 244 -10.64 3.04 -6.49
N ALA A 245 -11.32 1.92 -6.28
CA ALA A 245 -12.15 1.71 -5.10
C ALA A 245 -11.33 1.82 -3.81
N ALA A 246 -10.16 1.15 -3.77
CA ALA A 246 -9.24 1.23 -2.63
C ALA A 246 -8.79 2.67 -2.37
N THR A 247 -8.44 3.42 -3.42
CA THR A 247 -8.05 4.84 -3.28
C THR A 247 -9.15 5.64 -2.60
N VAL A 248 -10.40 5.51 -3.06
CA VAL A 248 -11.54 6.27 -2.50
C VAL A 248 -11.77 5.91 -1.02
N CYS A 249 -11.78 4.62 -0.68
CA CYS A 249 -11.97 4.16 0.70
C CYS A 249 -10.84 4.63 1.63
N LEU A 250 -9.58 4.47 1.22
CA LEU A 250 -8.42 4.85 2.01
C LEU A 250 -8.37 6.36 2.24
N TYR A 251 -8.62 7.17 1.21
CA TYR A 251 -8.67 8.63 1.35
C TYR A 251 -9.84 9.12 2.19
N ALA A 252 -10.99 8.43 2.17
CA ALA A 252 -12.10 8.75 3.06
C ALA A 252 -11.71 8.58 4.53
N SER A 253 -11.06 7.45 4.89
CA SER A 253 -10.55 7.21 6.24
C SER A 253 -9.40 8.16 6.59
N ALA A 254 -8.42 8.34 5.72
CA ALA A 254 -7.29 9.24 5.94
C ALA A 254 -7.75 10.68 6.22
N ARG A 255 -8.69 11.19 5.41
CA ARG A 255 -9.29 12.51 5.63
C ARG A 255 -10.01 12.63 6.97
N ALA A 256 -10.68 11.56 7.39
CA ALA A 256 -11.38 11.53 8.67
C ALA A 256 -10.39 11.53 9.84
N GLN A 257 -9.33 10.74 9.74
CA GLN A 257 -8.32 10.54 10.77
C GLN A 257 -7.34 11.70 10.92
N SER A 258 -6.90 12.33 9.81
CA SER A 258 -5.91 13.41 9.81
C SER A 258 -6.33 14.68 10.55
N LYS A 259 -7.65 14.88 10.76
CA LYS A 259 -8.17 16.08 11.45
C LYS A 259 -8.43 15.89 12.94
N SER A 260 -8.27 14.66 13.47
CA SER A 260 -8.35 14.40 14.91
C SER A 260 -7.08 14.83 15.65
N GLU A 261 -5.95 14.97 14.94
CA GLU A 261 -4.66 15.36 15.53
C GLU A 261 -4.50 16.88 15.73
N ALA A 262 -5.31 17.70 15.05
CA ALA A 262 -5.23 19.18 15.13
C ALA A 262 -5.94 19.78 16.35
N GLY A 263 -6.48 18.95 17.26
CA GLY A 263 -7.29 19.36 18.43
C GLY A 263 -6.73 18.87 19.78
N SER A 264 -5.48 18.40 19.84
CA SER A 264 -4.83 17.94 21.08
C SER A 264 -3.80 18.96 21.55
#